data_242eecee1b25fde2d94fc96344fe60d3
#
_entry.id   242eecee1b25fde2d94fc96344fe60d3
#
_cell.length_a   1.000
_cell.length_b   1.000
_cell.length_c   1.000
_cell.angle_alpha   90.00
_cell.angle_beta   90.00
_cell.angle_gamma   90.00
#
_symmetry.space_group_name_H-M   'P 1'
#
loop_
_entity.id
_entity.type
_entity.pdbx_description
1 polymer ?
#
loop_
_entity_poly.entity_id
_entity_poly.type
_entity_poly.pdbx_seq_one_letter_code
_entity_poly.pdbx_strand_id
1 'polypeptide(L)'
;MNFTNKLINWYFNKKSLPYWCVFLFDCAIVFFSFLLVYQQTYGGAKTLSVLWQLCSMCAIYAIFYAVGFKMFHTYDGILRYSSFVDLQRVGYASLVGCVLSYLGHFVMLQFDYFQNVYVGGREIALASLISVLLLWAVRVLVKTVYDVSIDTFHARPTV
;
A
#
# COMPACT_ATOMS: atom_id res chain seq x y z
N MET A 1 16.24 -29.01 -9.69
CA MET A 1 15.56 -28.56 -8.43
C MET A 1 15.35 -27.07 -8.58
N ASN A 2 14.12 -26.66 -8.95
CA ASN A 2 13.80 -25.34 -9.50
C ASN A 2 13.94 -24.22 -8.45
N PHE A 3 14.48 -23.08 -8.86
CA PHE A 3 14.65 -21.87 -8.07
C PHE A 3 13.35 -21.42 -7.38
N THR A 4 12.21 -21.64 -8.04
CA THR A 4 10.84 -21.43 -7.51
C THR A 4 10.55 -22.26 -6.25
N ASN A 5 10.96 -23.55 -6.20
CA ASN A 5 10.77 -24.42 -5.04
C ASN A 5 11.65 -23.99 -3.85
N LYS A 6 12.82 -23.40 -4.12
CA LYS A 6 13.72 -22.88 -3.07
C LYS A 6 13.18 -21.60 -2.45
N LEU A 7 12.57 -20.72 -3.26
CA LEU A 7 11.89 -19.51 -2.80
C LEU A 7 10.62 -19.86 -2.00
N ILE A 8 9.83 -20.79 -2.49
CA ILE A 8 8.60 -21.26 -1.81
C ILE A 8 8.97 -21.89 -0.46
N ASN A 9 9.94 -22.79 -0.41
CA ASN A 9 10.39 -23.40 0.84
C ASN A 9 11.03 -22.39 1.81
N TRP A 10 11.75 -21.38 1.31
CA TRP A 10 12.29 -20.31 2.14
C TRP A 10 11.17 -19.43 2.73
N TYR A 11 10.14 -19.17 1.93
CA TYR A 11 8.97 -18.38 2.33
C TYR A 11 8.10 -19.10 3.38
N PHE A 12 7.87 -20.40 3.22
CA PHE A 12 7.01 -21.18 4.12
C PHE A 12 7.73 -21.71 5.37
N ASN A 13 9.06 -21.82 5.36
CA ASN A 13 9.82 -22.33 6.51
C ASN A 13 10.11 -21.26 7.56
N LYS A 14 9.95 -19.99 7.23
CA LYS A 14 9.99 -18.87 8.19
C LYS A 14 8.56 -18.61 8.67
N LYS A 15 8.23 -19.12 9.83
CA LYS A 15 7.01 -18.82 10.60
C LYS A 15 6.75 -17.31 10.65
N SER A 16 5.85 -16.79 9.77
CA SER A 16 5.41 -15.42 9.64
C SER A 16 6.34 -14.45 8.88
N LEU A 17 5.80 -13.86 7.83
CA LEU A 17 6.35 -12.63 7.27
C LEU A 17 6.47 -11.58 8.38
N PRO A 18 7.62 -10.91 8.52
CA PRO A 18 7.75 -9.85 9.51
C PRO A 18 6.76 -8.72 9.16
N TYR A 19 5.98 -8.28 10.12
CA TYR A 19 4.94 -7.24 9.98
C TYR A 19 5.43 -5.98 9.27
N TRP A 20 6.68 -5.62 9.47
CA TRP A 20 7.28 -4.45 8.84
C TRP A 20 7.43 -4.57 7.32
N CYS A 21 7.59 -5.79 6.76
CA CYS A 21 7.63 -5.98 5.32
C CYS A 21 6.27 -5.68 4.68
N VAL A 22 5.18 -6.16 5.28
CA VAL A 22 3.82 -5.89 4.80
C VAL A 22 3.51 -4.40 4.92
N PHE A 23 3.89 -3.79 6.04
CA PHE A 23 3.75 -2.35 6.26
C PHE A 23 4.50 -1.52 5.20
N LEU A 24 5.76 -1.84 4.92
CA LEU A 24 6.54 -1.15 3.89
C LEU A 24 5.94 -1.33 2.49
N PHE A 25 5.40 -2.52 2.21
CA PHE A 25 4.75 -2.80 0.94
C PHE A 25 3.47 -1.97 0.78
N ASP A 26 2.66 -1.86 1.82
CA ASP A 26 1.46 -1.03 1.82
C ASP A 26 1.81 0.46 1.63
N CYS A 27 2.85 0.96 2.31
CA CYS A 27 3.35 2.32 2.10
C CYS A 27 3.87 2.55 0.67
N ALA A 28 4.53 1.56 0.07
CA ALA A 28 4.98 1.62 -1.31
C ALA A 28 3.80 1.69 -2.30
N ILE A 29 2.73 0.91 -2.06
CA ILE A 29 1.50 0.97 -2.87
C ILE A 29 0.91 2.38 -2.83
N VAL A 30 0.80 2.99 -1.66
CA VAL A 30 0.30 4.36 -1.52
C VAL A 30 1.20 5.34 -2.28
N PHE A 31 2.52 5.27 -2.07
CA PHE A 31 3.49 6.13 -2.74
C PHE A 31 3.36 6.08 -4.27
N PHE A 32 3.33 4.87 -4.83
CA PHE A 32 3.20 4.69 -6.27
C PHE A 32 1.83 5.10 -6.80
N SER A 33 0.76 4.96 -6.03
CA SER A 33 -0.58 5.40 -6.41
C SER A 33 -0.64 6.91 -6.60
N PHE A 34 -0.04 7.69 -5.69
CA PHE A 34 0.04 9.15 -5.82
C PHE A 34 0.89 9.57 -7.02
N LEU A 35 2.03 8.91 -7.23
CA LEU A 35 2.90 9.17 -8.36
C LEU A 35 2.21 8.88 -9.70
N LEU A 36 1.50 7.76 -9.81
CA LEU A 36 0.75 7.39 -11.00
C LEU A 36 -0.37 8.39 -11.31
N VAL A 37 -1.15 8.80 -10.33
CA VAL A 37 -2.23 9.77 -10.53
C VAL A 37 -1.66 11.10 -11.00
N TYR A 38 -0.57 11.56 -10.41
CA TYR A 38 0.09 12.79 -10.87
C TYR A 38 0.57 12.68 -12.32
N GLN A 39 1.21 11.57 -12.68
CA GLN A 39 1.69 11.33 -14.03
C GLN A 39 0.54 11.29 -15.05
N GLN A 40 -0.59 10.67 -14.70
CA GLN A 40 -1.77 10.61 -15.56
C GLN A 40 -2.43 11.98 -15.75
N THR A 41 -2.43 12.82 -14.72
CA THR A 41 -3.08 14.12 -14.76
C THR A 41 -2.25 15.17 -15.50
N TYR A 42 -0.95 15.21 -15.26
CA TYR A 42 -0.07 16.29 -15.74
C TYR A 42 0.91 15.87 -16.84
N GLY A 43 0.96 14.57 -17.15
CA GLY A 43 1.84 14.01 -18.18
C GLY A 43 3.28 13.78 -17.72
N GLY A 44 3.97 12.89 -18.44
CA GLY A 44 5.31 12.43 -18.07
C GLY A 44 6.39 13.52 -18.06
N ALA A 45 6.35 14.44 -19.03
CA ALA A 45 7.34 15.51 -19.13
C ALA A 45 7.33 16.44 -17.90
N LYS A 46 6.13 16.83 -17.44
CA LYS A 46 5.98 17.66 -16.24
C LYS A 46 6.36 16.88 -14.98
N THR A 47 6.00 15.61 -14.91
CA THR A 47 6.37 14.72 -13.78
C THR A 47 7.88 14.64 -13.64
N LEU A 48 8.63 14.49 -14.73
CA LEU A 48 10.09 14.43 -14.70
C LEU A 48 10.73 15.75 -14.25
N SER A 49 10.17 16.91 -14.65
CA SER A 49 10.70 18.22 -14.27
C SER A 49 10.59 18.52 -12.77
N VAL A 50 9.60 17.95 -12.09
CA VAL A 50 9.35 18.14 -10.64
C VAL A 50 9.51 16.85 -9.84
N LEU A 51 10.19 15.83 -10.40
CA LEU A 51 10.24 14.47 -9.84
C LEU A 51 10.70 14.45 -8.38
N TRP A 52 11.72 15.23 -8.04
CA TRP A 52 12.30 15.25 -6.69
C TRP A 52 11.32 15.80 -5.64
N GLN A 53 10.68 16.93 -5.96
CA GLN A 53 9.66 17.54 -5.11
C GLN A 53 8.44 16.63 -4.99
N LEU A 54 8.01 16.02 -6.10
CA LEU A 54 6.89 15.10 -6.14
C LEU A 54 7.16 13.84 -5.29
N CYS A 55 8.35 13.25 -5.38
CA CYS A 55 8.73 12.10 -4.55
C CYS A 55 8.72 12.44 -3.05
N SER A 56 9.23 13.63 -2.69
CA SER A 56 9.19 14.10 -1.30
C SER A 56 7.75 14.25 -0.80
N MET A 57 6.87 14.80 -1.62
CA MET A 57 5.45 14.97 -1.31
C MET A 57 4.73 13.62 -1.17
N CYS A 58 4.95 12.70 -2.10
CA CYS A 58 4.41 11.34 -2.04
C CYS A 58 4.91 10.58 -0.79
N ALA A 59 6.17 10.77 -0.39
CA ALA A 59 6.71 10.18 0.83
C ALA A 59 6.01 10.70 2.09
N ILE A 60 5.72 11.99 2.15
CA ILE A 60 4.97 12.59 3.28
C ILE A 60 3.53 12.03 3.31
N TYR A 61 2.86 11.91 2.16
CA TYR A 61 1.54 11.27 2.12
C TYR A 61 1.60 9.80 2.57
N ALA A 62 2.61 9.05 2.14
CA ALA A 62 2.81 7.67 2.62
C ALA A 62 2.99 7.60 4.14
N ILE A 63 3.67 8.58 4.76
CA ILE A 63 3.80 8.68 6.23
C ILE A 63 2.43 8.92 6.88
N PHE A 64 1.58 9.78 6.32
CA PHE A 64 0.23 10.00 6.86
C PHE A 64 -0.62 8.72 6.80
N TYR A 65 -0.51 7.94 5.72
CA TYR A 65 -1.15 6.63 5.63
C TYR A 65 -0.55 5.63 6.63
N ALA A 66 0.76 5.65 6.82
CA ALA A 66 1.44 4.82 7.81
C ALA A 66 0.92 5.07 9.24
N VAL A 67 0.65 6.34 9.59
CA VAL A 67 0.00 6.70 10.86
C VAL A 67 -1.41 6.10 10.93
N GLY A 68 -2.21 6.22 9.86
CA GLY A 68 -3.53 5.61 9.76
C GLY A 68 -3.49 4.10 9.97
N PHE A 69 -2.60 3.39 9.29
CA PHE A 69 -2.42 1.94 9.40
C PHE A 69 -2.03 1.52 10.82
N LYS A 70 -1.17 2.28 11.49
CA LYS A 70 -0.76 2.03 12.86
C LYS A 70 -1.89 2.25 13.85
N MET A 71 -2.69 3.31 13.68
CA MET A 71 -3.83 3.62 14.56
C MET A 71 -4.90 2.51 14.56
N PHE A 72 -5.18 1.92 13.41
CA PHE A 72 -6.20 0.87 13.27
C PHE A 72 -5.66 -0.54 13.49
N HIS A 73 -4.43 -0.70 13.98
CA HIS A 73 -3.81 -2.01 14.24
C HIS A 73 -4.01 -2.97 13.05
N THR A 74 -3.82 -2.45 11.84
CA THR A 74 -4.13 -3.14 10.59
C THR A 74 -3.31 -4.41 10.41
N TYR A 75 -2.24 -4.56 11.18
CA TYR A 75 -1.29 -5.69 11.09
C TYR A 75 -1.44 -6.71 12.23
N ASP A 76 -2.34 -6.48 13.18
CA ASP A 76 -2.60 -7.41 14.28
C ASP A 76 -3.52 -8.52 13.77
N GLY A 77 -2.98 -9.70 13.46
CA GLY A 77 -3.75 -10.88 13.09
C GLY A 77 -3.68 -11.36 11.64
N ILE A 78 -2.78 -10.81 10.82
CA ILE A 78 -2.65 -11.07 9.37
C ILE A 78 -2.55 -12.55 8.97
N LEU A 79 -2.15 -13.44 9.89
CA LEU A 79 -1.85 -14.83 9.51
C LEU A 79 -2.96 -15.83 9.76
N ARG A 80 -4.06 -15.48 10.41
CA ARG A 80 -5.03 -16.50 10.80
C ARG A 80 -6.39 -16.40 10.12
N TYR A 81 -6.88 -15.21 9.82
CA TYR A 81 -8.15 -15.02 9.14
C TYR A 81 -8.12 -13.66 8.42
N SER A 82 -7.82 -13.64 7.13
CA SER A 82 -8.14 -12.50 6.30
C SER A 82 -9.66 -12.46 6.13
N SER A 83 -10.33 -11.91 7.12
CA SER A 83 -11.76 -11.75 7.09
C SER A 83 -12.12 -10.37 6.53
N PHE A 84 -13.39 -10.18 6.18
CA PHE A 84 -13.96 -8.90 5.79
C PHE A 84 -13.57 -7.76 6.78
N VAL A 85 -13.33 -8.09 8.04
CA VAL A 85 -12.87 -7.17 9.09
C VAL A 85 -11.52 -6.54 8.76
N ASP A 86 -10.57 -7.30 8.17
CA ASP A 86 -9.27 -6.74 7.80
C ASP A 86 -9.37 -5.75 6.64
N LEU A 87 -10.25 -6.03 5.67
CA LEU A 87 -10.55 -5.10 4.59
C LEU A 87 -11.19 -3.81 5.11
N GLN A 88 -12.09 -3.91 6.09
CA GLN A 88 -12.68 -2.74 6.75
C GLN A 88 -11.62 -1.92 7.50
N ARG A 89 -10.71 -2.55 8.26
CA ARG A 89 -9.63 -1.85 8.96
C ARG A 89 -8.75 -1.07 8.00
N VAL A 90 -8.36 -1.68 6.88
CA VAL A 90 -7.60 -1.00 5.82
C VAL A 90 -8.40 0.16 5.23
N GLY A 91 -9.69 -0.02 4.99
CA GLY A 91 -10.58 1.04 4.51
C GLY A 91 -10.61 2.24 5.45
N TYR A 92 -10.85 2.02 6.74
CA TYR A 92 -10.85 3.10 7.74
C TYR A 92 -9.48 3.77 7.91
N ALA A 93 -8.41 2.98 7.95
CA ALA A 93 -7.04 3.50 8.01
C ALA A 93 -6.71 4.38 6.80
N SER A 94 -7.14 3.98 5.62
CA SER A 94 -6.96 4.74 4.38
C SER A 94 -7.80 6.01 4.35
N LEU A 95 -9.01 6.00 4.89
CA LEU A 95 -9.83 7.22 5.04
C LEU A 95 -9.13 8.25 5.93
N VAL A 96 -8.59 7.82 7.07
CA VAL A 96 -7.80 8.71 7.94
C VAL A 96 -6.55 9.22 7.22
N GLY A 97 -5.83 8.35 6.52
CA GLY A 97 -4.69 8.73 5.70
C GLY A 97 -5.05 9.77 4.62
N CYS A 98 -6.19 9.61 3.95
CA CYS A 98 -6.70 10.57 2.98
C CYS A 98 -7.00 11.93 3.61
N VAL A 99 -7.69 11.97 4.75
CA VAL A 99 -8.01 13.21 5.47
C VAL A 99 -6.73 13.91 5.92
N LEU A 100 -5.78 13.16 6.51
CA LEU A 100 -4.49 13.72 6.91
C LEU A 100 -3.68 14.24 5.73
N SER A 101 -3.70 13.54 4.59
CA SER A 101 -3.02 13.98 3.37
C SER A 101 -3.65 15.26 2.82
N TYR A 102 -4.98 15.37 2.87
CA TYR A 102 -5.68 16.57 2.44
C TYR A 102 -5.35 17.77 3.34
N LEU A 103 -5.39 17.60 4.66
CA LEU A 103 -5.02 18.65 5.62
C LEU A 103 -3.53 19.01 5.51
N GLY A 104 -2.67 18.01 5.43
CA GLY A 104 -1.22 18.20 5.27
C GLY A 104 -0.87 18.92 3.96
N HIS A 105 -1.63 18.71 2.91
CA HIS A 105 -1.44 19.41 1.64
C HIS A 105 -1.53 20.93 1.79
N PHE A 106 -2.51 21.44 2.55
CA PHE A 106 -2.62 22.88 2.80
C PHE A 106 -1.41 23.44 3.55
N VAL A 107 -0.85 22.67 4.47
CA VAL A 107 0.37 23.06 5.17
C VAL A 107 1.57 23.05 4.22
N MET A 108 1.68 22.05 3.35
CA MET A 108 2.78 21.95 2.37
C MET A 108 2.78 23.12 1.37
N LEU A 109 1.62 23.62 0.97
CA LEU A 109 1.52 24.76 0.05
C LEU A 109 2.12 26.06 0.63
N GLN A 110 2.34 26.15 1.93
CA GLN A 110 3.00 27.30 2.55
C GLN A 110 4.53 27.27 2.39
N PHE A 111 5.09 26.15 1.97
CA PHE A 111 6.52 26.01 1.72
C PHE A 111 6.84 26.23 0.24
N ASP A 112 7.71 27.18 -0.09
CA ASP A 112 8.13 27.50 -1.46
C ASP A 112 8.63 26.29 -2.24
N TYR A 113 9.21 25.32 -1.54
CA TYR A 113 9.73 24.08 -2.12
C TYR A 113 8.66 23.29 -2.88
N PHE A 114 7.41 23.28 -2.41
CA PHE A 114 6.31 22.51 -3.01
C PHE A 114 5.43 23.30 -3.96
N GLN A 115 5.64 24.61 -4.12
CA GLN A 115 4.80 25.46 -4.97
C GLN A 115 4.81 25.04 -6.45
N ASN A 116 5.89 24.39 -6.91
CA ASN A 116 6.00 23.89 -8.28
C ASN A 116 5.22 22.60 -8.54
N VAL A 117 4.82 21.90 -7.48
CA VAL A 117 4.05 20.65 -7.54
C VAL A 117 2.60 20.95 -7.19
N TYR A 118 1.82 21.26 -8.22
CA TYR A 118 0.38 21.45 -8.02
C TYR A 118 -0.33 20.10 -7.93
N VAL A 119 -0.90 19.80 -6.76
CA VAL A 119 -1.78 18.64 -6.53
C VAL A 119 -3.11 19.18 -6.03
N GLY A 120 -4.18 18.94 -6.75
CA GLY A 120 -5.51 19.35 -6.31
C GLY A 120 -6.16 18.34 -5.37
N GLY A 121 -7.22 18.74 -4.70
CA GLY A 121 -7.98 17.82 -3.83
C GLY A 121 -8.57 16.62 -4.58
N ARG A 122 -8.87 16.78 -5.88
CA ARG A 122 -9.35 15.70 -6.75
C ARG A 122 -8.27 14.63 -6.96
N GLU A 123 -7.03 15.03 -7.17
CA GLU A 123 -5.89 14.12 -7.36
C GLU A 123 -5.61 13.33 -6.07
N ILE A 124 -5.70 13.98 -4.91
CA ILE A 124 -5.57 13.31 -3.61
C ILE A 124 -6.68 12.27 -3.43
N ALA A 125 -7.93 12.61 -3.74
CA ALA A 125 -9.06 11.69 -3.63
C ALA A 125 -8.92 10.50 -4.60
N LEU A 126 -8.53 10.74 -5.86
CA LEU A 126 -8.30 9.68 -6.84
C LEU A 126 -7.15 8.75 -6.44
N ALA A 127 -6.02 9.32 -5.98
CA ALA A 127 -4.89 8.55 -5.51
C ALA A 127 -5.25 7.69 -4.29
N SER A 128 -6.04 8.25 -3.38
CA SER A 128 -6.55 7.52 -2.21
C SER A 128 -7.45 6.36 -2.61
N LEU A 129 -8.36 6.56 -3.54
CA LEU A 129 -9.27 5.53 -4.04
C LEU A 129 -8.48 4.40 -4.72
N ILE A 130 -7.52 4.72 -5.59
CA ILE A 130 -6.66 3.75 -6.25
C ILE A 130 -5.83 2.98 -5.22
N SER A 131 -5.25 3.66 -4.22
CA SER A 131 -4.46 2.99 -3.18
C SER A 131 -5.28 2.00 -2.37
N VAL A 132 -6.51 2.34 -1.97
CA VAL A 132 -7.42 1.43 -1.25
C VAL A 132 -7.75 0.20 -2.09
N LEU A 133 -8.09 0.38 -3.37
CA LEU A 133 -8.40 -0.73 -4.26
C LEU A 133 -7.19 -1.66 -4.45
N LEU A 134 -6.00 -1.11 -4.61
CA LEU A 134 -4.76 -1.90 -4.73
C LEU A 134 -4.44 -2.65 -3.42
N LEU A 135 -4.58 -2.00 -2.27
CA LEU A 135 -4.37 -2.62 -0.97
C LEU A 135 -5.35 -3.79 -0.75
N TRP A 136 -6.62 -3.62 -1.12
CA TRP A 136 -7.62 -4.69 -1.05
C TRP A 136 -7.30 -5.83 -2.02
N ALA A 137 -6.96 -5.51 -3.27
CA ALA A 137 -6.59 -6.51 -4.27
C ALA A 137 -5.41 -7.36 -3.82
N VAL A 138 -4.36 -6.75 -3.28
CA VAL A 138 -3.18 -7.46 -2.78
C VAL A 138 -3.55 -8.38 -1.61
N ARG A 139 -4.38 -7.92 -0.67
CA ARG A 139 -4.80 -8.75 0.47
C ARG A 139 -5.63 -9.95 0.03
N VAL A 140 -6.56 -9.75 -0.91
CA VAL A 140 -7.34 -10.85 -1.49
C VAL A 140 -6.44 -11.83 -2.24
N LEU A 141 -5.48 -11.35 -3.03
CA LEU A 141 -4.52 -12.19 -3.74
C LEU A 141 -3.67 -13.04 -2.79
N VAL A 142 -3.10 -12.43 -1.75
CA VAL A 142 -2.29 -13.14 -0.75
C VAL A 142 -3.11 -14.24 -0.07
N LYS A 143 -4.36 -13.95 0.28
CA LYS A 143 -5.27 -14.95 0.84
C LYS A 143 -5.53 -16.10 -0.12
N THR A 144 -5.90 -15.79 -1.38
CA THR A 144 -6.22 -16.82 -2.37
C THR A 144 -5.01 -17.74 -2.62
N VAL A 145 -3.81 -17.16 -2.72
CA VAL A 145 -2.58 -17.94 -2.88
C VAL A 145 -2.32 -18.84 -1.66
N TYR A 146 -2.58 -18.33 -0.46
CA TYR A 146 -2.42 -19.10 0.77
C TYR A 146 -3.40 -20.28 0.84
N ASP A 147 -4.68 -20.06 0.55
CA ASP A 147 -5.72 -21.09 0.57
C ASP A 147 -5.43 -22.20 -0.47
N VAL A 148 -5.08 -21.83 -1.71
CA VAL A 148 -4.69 -22.79 -2.76
C VAL A 148 -3.45 -23.59 -2.38
N SER A 149 -2.48 -22.97 -1.68
CA SER A 149 -1.27 -23.65 -1.26
C SER A 149 -1.55 -24.71 -0.18
N ILE A 150 -2.44 -24.42 0.76
CA ILE A 150 -2.84 -25.37 1.82
C ILE A 150 -3.59 -26.56 1.22
N ASP A 151 -4.53 -26.33 0.32
CA ASP A 151 -5.30 -27.41 -0.33
C ASP A 151 -4.40 -28.36 -1.12
N THR A 152 -3.37 -27.86 -1.78
CA THR A 152 -2.39 -28.69 -2.50
C THR A 152 -1.52 -29.53 -1.56
N PHE A 153 -1.24 -29.06 -0.35
CA PHE A 153 -0.49 -29.82 0.66
C PHE A 153 -1.33 -30.93 1.32
N HIS A 154 -2.63 -30.68 1.53
CA HIS A 154 -3.54 -31.68 2.12
C HIS A 154 -4.01 -32.73 1.10
N ALA A 155 -3.93 -32.44 -0.19
CA ALA A 155 -4.28 -33.36 -1.27
C ALA A 155 -3.18 -34.40 -1.62
N ARG A 156 -2.01 -34.40 -0.95
CA ARG A 156 -1.02 -35.46 -1.12
C ARG A 156 -1.43 -36.68 -0.26
N PRO A 157 -1.89 -37.80 -0.89
CA PRO A 157 -2.12 -39.02 -0.14
C PRO A 157 -0.78 -39.49 0.45
N THR A 158 -0.76 -39.68 1.73
CA THR A 158 0.30 -40.45 2.40
C THR A 158 0.25 -41.87 1.87
N VAL A 159 1.17 -42.19 0.96
CA VAL A 159 1.48 -43.61 0.59
C VAL A 159 2.54 -44.11 1.51
#